data_3416f8e5fdbe66d08adaba8c27b51270
#
_entry.id   3416f8e5fdbe66d08adaba8c27b51270
#
_cell.length_a   1.000
_cell.length_b   1.000
_cell.length_c   1.000
_cell.angle_alpha   90.00
_cell.angle_beta   90.00
_cell.angle_gamma   90.00
#
_symmetry.space_group_name_H-M   'P 1'
#
loop_
_entity.id
_entity.type
_entity.pdbx_description
1 polymer ?
#
loop_
_entity_poly.entity_id
_entity_poly.type
_entity_poly.pdbx_seq_one_letter_code
_entity_poly.pdbx_strand_id
1 'polypeptide(L)'
;SDATINHSLTPILKACAYACEMGMLEPSVNARIQDMRIITKVSLSEEESEFDGKSLNKEQLLALLEYYKTCPEPRRREFLEIFFFAFHACGLRVVDVMTLQWGHINFEKKELRKIMIKTNKRHVIPLTEQAISILRQWQEKREGCKYVFNLVKEELDLDDAEALYKARNNATKCINQSLVV
;
A
#
# COMPACT_ATOMS: atom_id res chain seq x y z
N SER A 1 -17.17 11.82 2.54
CA SER A 1 -16.68 12.24 3.87
C SER A 1 -15.97 13.59 3.75
N ASP A 2 -15.85 14.34 4.85
CA ASP A 2 -15.17 15.64 4.92
C ASP A 2 -13.71 15.55 4.46
N ALA A 3 -13.04 14.44 4.76
CA ALA A 3 -11.68 14.17 4.28
C ALA A 3 -11.62 14.09 2.75
N THR A 4 -12.62 13.50 2.10
CA THR A 4 -12.72 13.44 0.63
C THR A 4 -12.94 14.83 0.03
N ILE A 5 -13.82 15.63 0.65
CA ILE A 5 -14.09 17.01 0.23
C ILE A 5 -12.82 17.85 0.36
N ASN A 6 -12.15 17.80 1.51
CA ASN A 6 -10.89 18.52 1.74
C ASN A 6 -9.79 18.09 0.76
N HIS A 7 -9.72 16.80 0.41
CA HIS A 7 -8.77 16.32 -0.59
C HIS A 7 -9.07 16.94 -1.97
N SER A 8 -10.33 16.98 -2.37
CA SER A 8 -10.75 17.58 -3.66
C SER A 8 -10.56 19.10 -3.69
N LEU A 9 -10.71 19.79 -2.56
CA LEU A 9 -10.47 21.23 -2.44
C LEU A 9 -8.97 21.60 -2.44
N THR A 10 -8.09 20.70 -2.02
CA THR A 10 -6.66 20.99 -1.86
C THR A 10 -5.99 21.59 -3.12
N PRO A 11 -6.22 21.10 -4.37
CA PRO A 11 -5.65 21.70 -5.56
C PRO A 11 -6.13 23.14 -5.80
N ILE A 12 -7.40 23.40 -5.53
CA ILE A 12 -8.01 24.74 -5.69
C ILE A 12 -7.40 25.70 -4.68
N LEU A 13 -7.30 25.30 -3.41
CA LEU A 13 -6.70 26.11 -2.34
C LEU A 13 -5.24 26.45 -2.64
N LYS A 14 -4.47 25.51 -3.20
CA LYS A 14 -3.08 25.73 -3.62
C LYS A 14 -2.99 26.70 -4.80
N ALA A 15 -3.87 26.57 -5.79
CA ALA A 15 -3.91 27.48 -6.94
C ALA A 15 -4.26 28.91 -6.50
N CYS A 16 -5.20 29.08 -5.57
CA CYS A 16 -5.56 30.39 -5.02
C CYS A 16 -4.41 31.01 -4.20
N ALA A 17 -3.71 30.21 -3.39
CA ALA A 17 -2.54 30.66 -2.66
C ALA A 17 -1.44 31.17 -3.61
N TYR A 18 -1.13 30.39 -4.66
CA TYR A 18 -0.18 30.81 -5.68
C TYR A 18 -0.59 32.05 -6.43
N ALA A 19 -1.88 32.18 -6.82
CA ALA A 19 -2.39 33.39 -7.46
C ALA A 19 -2.28 34.63 -6.55
N CYS A 20 -2.43 34.46 -5.24
CA CYS A 20 -2.21 35.51 -4.26
C CYS A 20 -0.73 35.92 -4.18
N GLU A 21 0.21 34.97 -4.15
CA GLU A 21 1.65 35.24 -4.19
C GLU A 21 2.07 35.98 -5.46
N MET A 22 1.44 35.68 -6.58
CA MET A 22 1.68 36.34 -7.86
C MET A 22 0.95 37.69 -8.00
N GLY A 23 0.24 38.14 -6.98
CA GLY A 23 -0.52 39.41 -7.01
C GLY A 23 -1.77 39.41 -7.89
N MET A 24 -2.23 38.24 -8.34
CA MET A 24 -3.43 38.06 -9.15
C MET A 24 -4.71 37.94 -8.31
N LEU A 25 -4.57 37.64 -7.04
CA LEU A 25 -5.67 37.45 -6.09
C LEU A 25 -5.37 38.24 -4.81
N GLU A 26 -6.37 39.00 -4.33
CA GLU A 26 -6.22 39.74 -3.09
C GLU A 26 -6.05 38.82 -1.86
N PRO A 27 -5.16 39.17 -0.89
CA PRO A 27 -4.95 38.39 0.31
C PRO A 27 -6.22 38.11 1.12
N SER A 28 -7.12 39.09 1.20
CA SER A 28 -8.41 38.98 1.88
C SER A 28 -9.33 37.93 1.26
N VAL A 29 -9.32 37.83 -0.08
CA VAL A 29 -10.09 36.82 -0.83
C VAL A 29 -9.47 35.44 -0.65
N ASN A 30 -8.14 35.37 -0.74
CA ASN A 30 -7.44 34.08 -0.51
C ASN A 30 -7.71 33.56 0.91
N ALA A 31 -7.65 34.42 1.94
CA ALA A 31 -7.96 34.02 3.31
C ALA A 31 -9.35 33.37 3.43
N ARG A 32 -10.37 34.03 2.86
CA ARG A 32 -11.75 33.49 2.85
C ARG A 32 -11.88 32.18 2.11
N ILE A 33 -11.12 31.99 1.04
CA ILE A 33 -11.09 30.71 0.29
C ILE A 33 -10.40 29.62 1.12
N GLN A 34 -9.32 29.94 1.82
CA GLN A 34 -8.63 28.98 2.72
C GLN A 34 -9.53 28.52 3.88
N ASP A 35 -10.40 29.41 4.39
CA ASP A 35 -11.36 29.12 5.45
C ASP A 35 -12.49 28.16 5.01
N MET A 36 -12.65 27.91 3.71
CA MET A 36 -13.61 26.91 3.21
C MET A 36 -13.20 25.46 3.52
N ARG A 37 -11.99 25.24 4.03
CA ARG A 37 -11.55 23.92 4.46
C ARG A 37 -12.39 23.46 5.64
N ILE A 38 -13.02 22.30 5.51
CA ILE A 38 -13.80 21.71 6.58
C ILE A 38 -12.84 21.26 7.69
N ILE A 39 -12.96 21.88 8.87
CA ILE A 39 -12.22 21.46 10.04
C ILE A 39 -12.92 20.21 10.59
N THR A 40 -12.39 19.05 10.25
CA THR A 40 -12.83 17.80 10.88
C THR A 40 -12.37 17.86 12.33
N LYS A 41 -13.30 18.06 13.27
CA LYS A 41 -13.00 17.84 14.69
C LYS A 41 -12.70 16.35 14.80
N VAL A 42 -11.44 16.00 15.02
CA VAL A 42 -11.10 14.70 15.56
C VAL A 42 -11.64 14.74 17.00
N SER A 43 -12.86 14.26 17.19
CA SER A 43 -13.32 13.95 18.52
C SER A 43 -12.47 12.78 18.99
N LEU A 44 -11.54 13.06 19.87
CA LEU A 44 -10.92 12.07 20.75
C LEU A 44 -11.98 11.65 21.79
N SER A 45 -13.18 11.27 21.36
CA SER A 45 -14.05 10.48 22.21
C SER A 45 -13.40 9.11 22.28
N GLU A 46 -12.94 8.76 23.46
CA GLU A 46 -12.46 7.41 23.86
C GLU A 46 -13.57 6.36 23.79
N GLU A 47 -14.72 6.66 23.22
CA GLU A 47 -15.69 5.68 22.78
C GLU A 47 -15.03 4.93 21.62
N GLU A 48 -14.72 3.67 21.89
CA GLU A 48 -14.29 2.66 20.95
C GLU A 48 -15.01 2.92 19.63
N SER A 49 -14.33 3.59 18.69
CA SER A 49 -14.80 3.64 17.34
C SER A 49 -14.83 2.17 16.91
N GLU A 50 -16.01 1.57 16.82
CA GLU A 50 -16.20 0.31 16.11
C GLU A 50 -15.38 0.47 14.83
N PHE A 51 -14.31 -0.29 14.74
CA PHE A 51 -13.43 -0.29 13.59
C PHE A 51 -14.31 -0.58 12.39
N ASP A 52 -14.57 0.45 11.59
CA ASP A 52 -15.57 0.49 10.52
C ASP A 52 -15.23 -0.53 9.42
N GLY A 53 -15.29 -1.82 9.73
CA GLY A 53 -15.29 -2.98 8.85
C GLY A 53 -14.12 -3.12 7.85
N LYS A 54 -13.13 -2.22 7.89
CA LYS A 54 -12.02 -2.18 6.91
C LYS A 54 -10.75 -2.92 7.34
N SER A 55 -10.75 -3.47 8.54
CA SER A 55 -9.64 -4.26 9.05
C SER A 55 -10.13 -5.61 9.54
N LEU A 56 -9.30 -6.64 9.36
CA LEU A 56 -9.59 -7.97 9.90
C LEU A 56 -9.40 -7.97 11.42
N ASN A 57 -10.39 -8.46 12.15
CA ASN A 57 -10.21 -8.75 13.57
C ASN A 57 -9.40 -10.05 13.76
N LYS A 58 -9.07 -10.37 15.00
CA LYS A 58 -8.26 -11.56 15.33
C LYS A 58 -8.91 -12.86 14.85
N GLU A 59 -10.21 -13.00 15.03
CA GLU A 59 -10.95 -14.21 14.66
C GLU A 59 -10.97 -14.41 13.14
N GLN A 60 -11.20 -13.33 12.40
CA GLN A 60 -11.16 -13.33 10.93
C GLN A 60 -9.75 -13.63 10.40
N LEU A 61 -8.71 -13.10 11.05
CA LEU A 61 -7.32 -13.41 10.67
C LEU A 61 -6.99 -14.89 10.91
N LEU A 62 -7.44 -15.47 12.02
CA LEU A 62 -7.25 -16.90 12.31
C LEU A 62 -8.02 -17.77 11.31
N ALA A 63 -9.26 -17.40 10.98
CA ALA A 63 -10.05 -18.11 9.96
C ALA A 63 -9.37 -18.06 8.58
N LEU A 64 -8.80 -16.89 8.21
CA LEU A 64 -8.04 -16.75 6.98
C LEU A 64 -6.78 -17.62 6.96
N LEU A 65 -6.10 -17.75 8.09
CA LEU A 65 -4.93 -18.61 8.24
C LEU A 65 -5.28 -20.09 8.09
N GLU A 66 -6.41 -20.54 8.68
CA GLU A 66 -6.89 -21.92 8.50
C GLU A 66 -7.31 -22.17 7.05
N TYR A 67 -7.99 -21.21 6.44
CA TYR A 67 -8.33 -21.30 5.01
C TYR A 67 -7.08 -21.39 4.13
N TYR A 68 -6.03 -20.62 4.41
CA TYR A 68 -4.76 -20.71 3.69
C TYR A 68 -4.16 -22.11 3.70
N LYS A 69 -4.20 -22.80 4.85
CA LYS A 69 -3.66 -24.18 4.98
C LYS A 69 -4.39 -25.19 4.08
N THR A 70 -5.69 -24.99 3.88
CA THR A 70 -6.59 -25.91 3.16
C THR A 70 -6.97 -25.45 1.76
N CYS A 71 -6.55 -24.23 1.34
CA CYS A 71 -6.93 -23.63 0.07
C CYS A 71 -6.51 -24.51 -1.12
N PRO A 72 -7.46 -25.04 -1.92
CA PRO A 72 -7.15 -25.97 -3.01
C PRO A 72 -6.68 -25.24 -4.26
N GLU A 73 -6.98 -23.95 -4.41
CA GLU A 73 -6.67 -23.17 -5.61
C GLU A 73 -5.27 -22.55 -5.52
N PRO A 74 -4.32 -22.95 -6.40
CA PRO A 74 -2.94 -22.49 -6.31
C PRO A 74 -2.79 -20.98 -6.38
N ARG A 75 -3.52 -20.32 -7.30
CA ARG A 75 -3.42 -18.87 -7.49
C ARG A 75 -3.93 -18.09 -6.29
N ARG A 76 -5.05 -18.52 -5.70
CA ARG A 76 -5.60 -17.90 -4.49
C ARG A 76 -4.64 -18.09 -3.32
N ARG A 77 -4.04 -19.27 -3.20
CA ARG A 77 -3.02 -19.56 -2.19
C ARG A 77 -1.81 -18.64 -2.33
N GLU A 78 -1.32 -18.38 -3.54
CA GLU A 78 -0.25 -17.41 -3.80
C GLU A 78 -0.61 -16.00 -3.32
N PHE A 79 -1.83 -15.52 -3.57
CA PHE A 79 -2.25 -14.22 -3.07
C PHE A 79 -2.37 -14.17 -1.54
N LEU A 80 -2.76 -15.27 -0.89
CA LEU A 80 -2.74 -15.37 0.57
C LEU A 80 -1.30 -15.36 1.10
N GLU A 81 -0.36 -16.04 0.45
CA GLU A 81 1.07 -15.98 0.79
C GLU A 81 1.59 -14.53 0.71
N ILE A 82 1.24 -13.80 -0.35
CA ILE A 82 1.60 -12.39 -0.54
C ILE A 82 0.98 -11.52 0.56
N PHE A 83 -0.29 -11.75 0.91
CA PHE A 83 -0.97 -11.04 1.99
C PHE A 83 -0.28 -11.29 3.34
N PHE A 84 0.00 -12.54 3.69
CA PHE A 84 0.68 -12.86 4.94
C PHE A 84 2.11 -12.32 4.97
N PHE A 85 2.82 -12.36 3.85
CA PHE A 85 4.12 -11.70 3.75
C PHE A 85 4.01 -10.20 4.04
N ALA A 86 3.09 -9.49 3.38
CA ALA A 86 2.90 -8.06 3.59
C ALA A 86 2.52 -7.74 5.05
N PHE A 87 1.67 -8.56 5.66
CA PHE A 87 1.29 -8.47 7.07
C PHE A 87 2.51 -8.61 8.00
N HIS A 88 3.32 -9.65 7.80
CA HIS A 88 4.52 -9.91 8.60
C HIS A 88 5.68 -8.95 8.31
N ALA A 89 5.62 -8.20 7.22
CA ALA A 89 6.56 -7.14 6.84
C ALA A 89 6.01 -5.73 7.16
N CYS A 90 5.32 -5.58 8.30
CA CYS A 90 4.79 -4.32 8.82
C CYS A 90 3.78 -3.61 7.90
N GLY A 91 2.97 -4.35 7.16
CA GLY A 91 1.88 -3.80 6.34
C GLY A 91 2.37 -3.07 5.09
N LEU A 92 3.23 -3.69 4.32
CA LEU A 92 3.68 -3.14 3.04
C LEU A 92 2.50 -2.86 2.10
N ARG A 93 2.56 -1.73 1.39
CA ARG A 93 1.55 -1.41 0.37
C ARG A 93 1.69 -2.33 -0.85
N VAL A 94 0.58 -2.57 -1.54
CA VAL A 94 0.56 -3.39 -2.77
C VAL A 94 1.63 -2.95 -3.76
N VAL A 95 1.80 -1.64 -3.99
CA VAL A 95 2.83 -1.13 -4.91
C VAL A 95 4.26 -1.46 -4.46
N ASP A 96 4.52 -1.49 -3.16
CA ASP A 96 5.84 -1.81 -2.62
C ASP A 96 6.10 -3.32 -2.65
N VAL A 97 5.06 -4.14 -2.45
CA VAL A 97 5.11 -5.61 -2.55
C VAL A 97 5.31 -6.05 -4.00
N MET A 98 4.53 -5.51 -4.95
CA MET A 98 4.60 -5.91 -6.35
C MET A 98 5.94 -5.56 -7.01
N THR A 99 6.63 -4.53 -6.50
CA THR A 99 7.95 -4.09 -6.98
C THR A 99 9.10 -4.56 -6.10
N LEU A 100 8.85 -5.52 -5.22
CA LEU A 100 9.87 -6.08 -4.35
C LEU A 100 10.83 -6.95 -5.17
N GLN A 101 12.13 -6.69 -5.05
CA GLN A 101 13.19 -7.43 -5.72
C GLN A 101 14.01 -8.21 -4.70
N TRP A 102 14.65 -9.28 -5.14
CA TRP A 102 15.51 -10.10 -4.27
C TRP A 102 16.67 -9.29 -3.67
N GLY A 103 17.21 -8.30 -4.40
CA GLY A 103 18.24 -7.40 -3.91
C GLY A 103 17.83 -6.50 -2.73
N HIS A 104 16.53 -6.39 -2.45
CA HIS A 104 16.03 -5.66 -1.29
C HIS A 104 16.06 -6.47 0.01
N ILE A 105 16.32 -7.80 -0.06
CA ILE A 105 16.18 -8.72 1.05
C ILE A 105 17.57 -9.16 1.51
N ASN A 106 17.84 -9.00 2.79
CA ASN A 106 19.01 -9.56 3.44
C ASN A 106 18.56 -10.70 4.37
N PHE A 107 18.77 -11.94 3.92
CA PHE A 107 18.38 -13.12 4.68
C PHE A 107 19.21 -13.33 5.95
N GLU A 108 20.50 -12.95 5.93
CA GLU A 108 21.39 -13.10 7.10
C GLU A 108 20.96 -12.19 8.25
N LYS A 109 20.66 -10.90 7.91
CA LYS A 109 20.21 -9.90 8.88
C LYS A 109 18.71 -9.94 9.11
N LYS A 110 17.98 -10.76 8.37
CA LYS A 110 16.50 -10.82 8.39
C LYS A 110 15.86 -9.44 8.25
N GLU A 111 16.27 -8.69 7.25
CA GLU A 111 15.77 -7.34 7.01
C GLU A 111 15.47 -7.10 5.54
N LEU A 112 14.47 -6.25 5.29
CA LEU A 112 14.11 -5.74 3.99
C LEU A 112 14.52 -4.27 3.92
N ARG A 113 15.28 -3.89 2.89
CA ARG A 113 15.72 -2.51 2.64
C ARG A 113 15.16 -2.03 1.32
N LYS A 114 14.24 -1.09 1.35
CA LYS A 114 13.57 -0.57 0.15
C LYS A 114 13.30 0.92 0.25
N ILE A 115 13.39 1.61 -0.88
CA ILE A 115 12.81 2.95 -1.03
C ILE A 115 11.33 2.76 -1.36
N MET A 116 10.45 3.27 -0.50
CA MET A 116 9.00 3.15 -0.67
C MET A 116 8.51 4.09 -1.78
N ILE A 117 7.79 3.56 -2.76
CA ILE A 117 7.37 4.30 -3.96
C ILE A 117 6.52 5.52 -3.62
N LYS A 118 5.56 5.39 -2.69
CA LYS A 118 4.67 6.50 -2.35
C LYS A 118 5.36 7.68 -1.66
N THR A 119 6.37 7.41 -0.83
CA THR A 119 6.99 8.42 0.05
C THR A 119 8.40 8.80 -0.36
N ASN A 120 8.99 8.07 -1.30
CA ASN A 120 10.39 8.17 -1.70
C ASN A 120 11.38 8.13 -0.51
N LYS A 121 11.01 7.42 0.57
CA LYS A 121 11.84 7.27 1.76
C LYS A 121 12.38 5.85 1.85
N ARG A 122 13.66 5.74 2.25
CA ARG A 122 14.27 4.44 2.54
C ARG A 122 13.71 3.90 3.86
N HIS A 123 13.25 2.67 3.83
CA HIS A 123 12.86 1.92 5.01
C HIS A 123 13.74 0.68 5.18
N VAL A 124 14.02 0.36 6.44
CA VAL A 124 14.63 -0.90 6.85
C VAL A 124 13.61 -1.57 7.76
N ILE A 125 13.10 -2.70 7.31
CA ILE A 125 12.02 -3.44 7.99
C ILE A 125 12.60 -4.77 8.47
N PRO A 126 12.56 -5.07 9.77
CA PRO A 126 12.90 -6.39 10.27
C PRO A 126 11.88 -7.41 9.78
N LEU A 127 12.36 -8.55 9.30
CA LEU A 127 11.52 -9.64 8.80
C LEU A 127 11.34 -10.70 9.89
N THR A 128 10.11 -11.10 10.12
CA THR A 128 9.78 -12.22 11.00
C THR A 128 10.19 -13.55 10.37
N GLU A 129 10.28 -14.62 11.16
CA GLU A 129 10.57 -15.97 10.65
C GLU A 129 9.51 -16.42 9.63
N GLN A 130 8.25 -16.02 9.84
CA GLN A 130 7.16 -16.32 8.93
C GLN A 130 7.37 -15.63 7.57
N ALA A 131 7.76 -14.35 7.58
CA ALA A 131 8.09 -13.62 6.35
C ALA A 131 9.28 -14.27 5.61
N ILE A 132 10.32 -14.67 6.33
CA ILE A 132 11.49 -15.35 5.77
C ILE A 132 11.10 -16.72 5.18
N SER A 133 10.24 -17.49 5.86
CA SER A 133 9.75 -18.77 5.35
C SER A 133 9.01 -18.62 4.03
N ILE A 134 8.13 -17.62 3.93
CA ILE A 134 7.41 -17.32 2.68
C ILE A 134 8.40 -16.93 1.58
N LEU A 135 9.36 -16.05 1.88
CA LEU A 135 10.36 -15.61 0.90
C LEU A 135 11.20 -16.77 0.35
N ARG A 136 11.60 -17.73 1.20
CA ARG A 136 12.35 -18.91 0.76
C ARG A 136 11.54 -19.79 -0.19
N GLN A 137 10.25 -20.03 0.12
CA GLN A 137 9.36 -20.77 -0.78
C GLN A 137 9.22 -20.06 -2.15
N TRP A 138 9.12 -18.74 -2.14
CA TRP A 138 9.04 -17.96 -3.37
C TRP A 138 10.37 -17.91 -4.12
N GLN A 139 11.50 -17.98 -3.44
CA GLN A 139 12.83 -18.04 -4.06
C GLN A 139 13.00 -19.31 -4.91
N GLU A 140 12.52 -20.45 -4.41
CA GLU A 140 12.50 -21.71 -5.16
C GLU A 140 11.57 -21.65 -6.38
N LYS A 141 10.37 -21.04 -6.21
CA LYS A 141 9.37 -20.89 -7.30
C LYS A 141 9.82 -19.91 -8.39
N ARG A 142 10.66 -18.94 -8.06
CA ARG A 142 11.03 -17.81 -8.92
C ARG A 142 12.53 -17.63 -9.09
N GLU A 143 13.24 -18.75 -9.20
CA GLU A 143 14.67 -18.73 -9.46
C GLU A 143 14.98 -17.97 -10.78
N GLY A 144 15.95 -17.06 -10.73
CA GLY A 144 16.33 -16.22 -11.87
C GLY A 144 15.43 -15.04 -12.21
N CYS A 145 14.29 -14.87 -11.53
CA CYS A 145 13.41 -13.71 -11.70
C CYS A 145 13.91 -12.49 -10.90
N LYS A 146 13.68 -11.29 -11.41
CA LYS A 146 14.02 -10.03 -10.75
C LYS A 146 13.12 -9.76 -9.54
N TYR A 147 11.81 -9.93 -9.72
CA TYR A 147 10.81 -9.65 -8.69
C TYR A 147 10.50 -10.87 -7.84
N VAL A 148 10.29 -10.65 -6.54
CA VAL A 148 9.96 -11.70 -5.58
C VAL A 148 8.63 -12.37 -5.90
N PHE A 149 7.60 -11.56 -6.18
CA PHE A 149 6.26 -12.04 -6.49
C PHE A 149 5.91 -11.83 -7.96
N ASN A 150 5.04 -12.68 -8.51
CA ASN A 150 4.60 -12.63 -9.91
C ASN A 150 3.44 -11.65 -10.15
N LEU A 151 3.50 -10.48 -9.51
CA LEU A 151 2.47 -9.44 -9.61
C LEU A 151 2.69 -8.49 -10.78
N VAL A 152 3.89 -8.45 -11.33
CA VAL A 152 4.30 -7.59 -12.44
C VAL A 152 5.18 -8.33 -13.42
N LYS A 153 5.26 -7.80 -14.64
CA LYS A 153 6.18 -8.31 -15.67
C LYS A 153 7.62 -7.96 -15.31
N GLU A 154 8.56 -8.80 -15.70
CA GLU A 154 9.99 -8.61 -15.42
C GLU A 154 10.57 -7.34 -16.08
N GLU A 155 9.99 -6.93 -17.22
CA GLU A 155 10.42 -5.77 -18.01
C GLU A 155 9.80 -4.46 -17.54
N LEU A 156 9.05 -4.47 -16.41
CA LEU A 156 8.41 -3.25 -15.89
C LEU A 156 9.46 -2.17 -15.61
N ASP A 157 9.33 -1.05 -16.30
CA ASP A 157 10.09 0.16 -16.02
C ASP A 157 9.48 0.88 -14.81
N LEU A 158 10.25 1.00 -13.74
CA LEU A 158 9.81 1.65 -12.50
C LEU A 158 9.91 3.18 -12.58
N ASP A 159 10.64 3.72 -13.55
CA ASP A 159 10.77 5.16 -13.78
C ASP A 159 9.63 5.68 -14.67
N ASP A 160 8.93 4.80 -15.40
CA ASP A 160 7.71 5.13 -16.11
C ASP A 160 6.49 5.11 -15.16
N ALA A 161 6.06 6.32 -14.77
CA ALA A 161 4.93 6.50 -13.85
C ALA A 161 3.61 5.95 -14.40
N GLU A 162 3.39 6.00 -15.72
CA GLU A 162 2.17 5.49 -16.35
C GLU A 162 2.17 3.96 -16.38
N ALA A 163 3.30 3.33 -16.75
CA ALA A 163 3.47 1.89 -16.73
C ALA A 163 3.30 1.34 -15.31
N LEU A 164 3.91 1.99 -14.32
CA LEU A 164 3.78 1.64 -12.91
C LEU A 164 2.33 1.76 -12.41
N TYR A 165 1.63 2.83 -12.78
CA TYR A 165 0.22 3.01 -12.44
C TYR A 165 -0.67 1.91 -13.03
N LYS A 166 -0.49 1.58 -14.31
CA LYS A 166 -1.23 0.50 -14.99
C LYS A 166 -0.93 -0.86 -14.33
N ALA A 167 0.34 -1.15 -14.06
CA ALA A 167 0.77 -2.39 -13.40
C ALA A 167 0.12 -2.54 -12.01
N ARG A 168 0.12 -1.46 -11.20
CA ARG A 168 -0.52 -1.44 -9.88
C ARG A 168 -2.02 -1.73 -9.96
N ASN A 169 -2.72 -1.08 -10.88
CA ASN A 169 -4.16 -1.28 -11.04
C ASN A 169 -4.48 -2.71 -11.47
N ASN A 170 -3.69 -3.27 -12.38
CA ASN A 170 -3.83 -4.66 -12.81
C ASN A 170 -3.55 -5.65 -11.66
N ALA A 171 -2.47 -5.46 -10.90
CA ALA A 171 -2.15 -6.29 -9.74
C ALA A 171 -3.28 -6.24 -8.70
N THR A 172 -3.77 -5.04 -8.35
CA THR A 172 -4.88 -4.87 -7.41
C THR A 172 -6.16 -5.55 -7.92
N LYS A 173 -6.47 -5.40 -9.22
CA LYS A 173 -7.63 -6.06 -9.83
C LYS A 173 -7.51 -7.59 -9.75
N CYS A 174 -6.35 -8.14 -10.10
CA CYS A 174 -6.09 -9.58 -10.02
C CYS A 174 -6.23 -10.12 -8.59
N ILE A 175 -5.67 -9.42 -7.59
CA ILE A 175 -5.79 -9.79 -6.18
C ILE A 175 -7.27 -9.81 -5.77
N ASN A 176 -7.99 -8.71 -6.02
CA ASN A 176 -9.41 -8.59 -5.64
C ASN A 176 -10.26 -9.67 -6.30
N GLN A 177 -10.09 -9.91 -7.60
CA GLN A 177 -10.86 -10.95 -8.32
C GLN A 177 -10.58 -12.37 -7.80
N SER A 178 -9.37 -12.64 -7.34
CA SER A 178 -8.99 -13.96 -6.85
C SER A 178 -9.43 -14.23 -5.42
N LEU A 179 -9.66 -13.17 -4.63
CA LEU A 179 -10.09 -13.26 -3.23
C LEU A 179 -11.63 -13.23 -3.08
N VAL A 180 -12.36 -12.85 -4.13
CA VAL A 180 -13.84 -12.95 -4.12
C VAL A 180 -14.23 -14.42 -4.24
N VAL A 181 -15.02 -14.89 -3.31
CA VAL A 181 -15.64 -16.23 -3.29
C VAL A 181 -17.03 -16.14 -3.86
#